data_dad492984a9a2c1b855673b4ad0f07b1
#
_entry.id   dad492984a9a2c1b855673b4ad0f07b1
#
_cell.length_a   1.000
_cell.length_b   1.000
_cell.length_c   1.000
_cell.angle_alpha   90.00
_cell.angle_beta   90.00
_cell.angle_gamma   90.00
#
_symmetry.space_group_name_H-M   'P 1'
#
loop_
_entity.id
_entity.type
_entity.pdbx_description
1 polymer ?
#
loop_
_entity_poly.entity_id
_entity_poly.type
_entity_poly.pdbx_seq_one_letter_code
_entity_poly.pdbx_strand_id
1 'polypeptide(L)'
;ENVPLQKRENTERVVTVKDVNIGEGIPKICVPIVGRSVDEILNQANQILYSPADIVEWRVDYFRRSDDIKAVLSALRKLTERLEGRPLLFTFRTAEEGGEKDISRRSYLALYEAVMTSGYVDLADIEYNLGEEVTGPLISLARSSGTAVVFSYHDFRKTPSEGEIIRRLNTMKELGADIAKIAVMPRSARDVLTLLSATEKMKHQENPIPIITVSMSAEGLISRISGEIFGSAVTFASAGRSSAPGQISADQADRLLLTIH
;
A
#
# COMPACT_ATOMS: atom_id res chain seq x y z
N GLU A 1 -28.43 -38.88 10.24
CA GLU A 1 -27.89 -38.48 8.93
C GLU A 1 -27.08 -37.20 9.12
N ASN A 2 -25.74 -37.36 9.12
CA ASN A 2 -24.80 -36.26 9.21
C ASN A 2 -24.71 -35.62 7.82
N VAL A 3 -25.30 -34.44 7.63
CA VAL A 3 -25.05 -33.59 6.46
C VAL A 3 -23.67 -32.98 6.65
N PRO A 4 -22.69 -33.21 5.74
CA PRO A 4 -21.39 -32.57 5.84
C PRO A 4 -21.57 -31.04 5.70
N LEU A 5 -21.01 -30.28 6.65
CA LEU A 5 -20.83 -28.83 6.51
C LEU A 5 -20.00 -28.60 5.24
N GLN A 6 -20.65 -28.18 4.16
CA GLN A 6 -19.94 -27.66 2.99
C GLN A 6 -19.05 -26.53 3.47
N LYS A 7 -17.72 -26.71 3.38
CA LYS A 7 -16.78 -25.60 3.43
C LYS A 7 -17.21 -24.62 2.33
N ARG A 8 -17.75 -23.47 2.73
CA ARG A 8 -17.90 -22.35 1.82
C ARG A 8 -16.49 -21.99 1.39
N GLU A 9 -16.15 -22.21 0.13
CA GLU A 9 -14.95 -21.65 -0.47
C GLU A 9 -15.11 -20.14 -0.40
N ASN A 10 -14.40 -19.52 0.54
CA ASN A 10 -14.26 -18.08 0.64
C ASN A 10 -13.37 -17.70 -0.55
N THR A 11 -13.98 -17.30 -1.67
CA THR A 11 -13.24 -16.83 -2.84
C THR A 11 -12.66 -15.46 -2.47
N GLU A 12 -11.44 -15.50 -1.92
CA GLU A 12 -10.65 -14.29 -1.68
C GLU A 12 -10.49 -13.56 -3.02
N ARG A 13 -10.82 -12.26 -3.05
CA ARG A 13 -10.60 -11.45 -4.25
C ARG A 13 -9.11 -11.16 -4.37
N VAL A 14 -8.47 -11.76 -5.36
CA VAL A 14 -7.07 -11.50 -5.70
C VAL A 14 -6.98 -10.30 -6.64
N VAL A 15 -6.05 -9.38 -6.38
CA VAL A 15 -5.71 -8.28 -7.28
C VAL A 15 -4.43 -8.65 -8.03
N THR A 16 -4.58 -8.97 -9.30
CA THR A 16 -3.44 -9.31 -10.17
C THR A 16 -2.94 -8.05 -10.86
N VAL A 17 -1.67 -7.73 -10.65
CA VAL A 17 -0.98 -6.60 -11.29
C VAL A 17 0.27 -7.16 -11.96
N LYS A 18 0.30 -7.10 -13.29
CA LYS A 18 1.31 -7.83 -14.08
C LYS A 18 1.28 -9.33 -13.69
N ASP A 19 2.40 -9.86 -13.24
CA ASP A 19 2.56 -11.25 -12.77
C ASP A 19 2.49 -11.40 -11.24
N VAL A 20 2.12 -10.33 -10.51
CA VAL A 20 2.02 -10.34 -9.05
C VAL A 20 0.57 -10.46 -8.59
N ASN A 21 0.26 -11.53 -7.87
CA ASN A 21 -1.04 -11.78 -7.24
C ASN A 21 -1.06 -11.27 -5.80
N ILE A 22 -1.77 -10.17 -5.56
CA ILE A 22 -1.91 -9.56 -4.23
C ILE A 22 -3.16 -10.13 -3.56
N GLY A 23 -3.01 -10.68 -2.36
CA GLY A 23 -4.09 -11.35 -1.63
C GLY A 23 -4.06 -12.88 -1.74
N GLU A 24 -3.04 -13.44 -2.38
CA GLU A 24 -2.83 -14.90 -2.50
C GLU A 24 -1.42 -15.28 -2.08
N GLY A 25 -1.31 -16.37 -1.32
CA GLY A 25 -0.04 -16.93 -0.85
C GLY A 25 0.68 -16.02 0.15
N ILE A 26 2.01 -16.03 0.10
CA ILE A 26 2.87 -15.21 0.96
C ILE A 26 2.61 -13.72 0.70
N PRO A 27 2.51 -12.87 1.76
CA PRO A 27 2.39 -11.43 1.60
C PRO A 27 3.47 -10.83 0.71
N LYS A 28 3.08 -9.95 -0.21
CA LYS A 28 4.00 -9.32 -1.15
C LYS A 28 4.87 -8.28 -0.45
N ILE A 29 6.12 -8.18 -0.86
CA ILE A 29 7.06 -7.20 -0.33
C ILE A 29 7.03 -5.95 -1.20
N CYS A 30 6.60 -4.82 -0.63
CA CYS A 30 6.62 -3.51 -1.28
C CYS A 30 7.79 -2.67 -0.76
N VAL A 31 8.61 -2.15 -1.66
CA VAL A 31 9.78 -1.34 -1.30
C VAL A 31 9.62 0.08 -1.82
N PRO A 32 9.63 1.10 -0.92
CA PRO A 32 9.49 2.49 -1.30
C PRO A 32 10.78 3.11 -1.83
N ILE A 33 10.64 3.92 -2.88
CA ILE A 33 11.63 4.87 -3.39
C ILE A 33 11.31 6.25 -2.82
N VAL A 34 12.28 6.86 -2.15
CA VAL A 34 12.18 8.18 -1.49
C VAL A 34 13.25 9.16 -2.01
N GLY A 35 13.71 8.97 -3.23
CA GLY A 35 14.69 9.83 -3.87
C GLY A 35 14.16 11.24 -4.11
N ARG A 36 15.02 12.26 -3.87
CA ARG A 36 14.68 13.68 -4.01
C ARG A 36 15.00 14.23 -5.41
N SER A 37 15.79 13.51 -6.20
CA SER A 37 16.14 13.82 -7.58
C SER A 37 15.95 12.59 -8.46
N VAL A 38 15.93 12.80 -9.79
CA VAL A 38 15.82 11.68 -10.75
C VAL A 38 16.96 10.68 -10.55
N ASP A 39 18.19 11.16 -10.34
CA ASP A 39 19.35 10.28 -10.15
C ASP A 39 19.23 9.44 -8.88
N GLU A 40 18.75 10.05 -7.77
CA GLU A 40 18.51 9.31 -6.52
C GLU A 40 17.40 8.26 -6.71
N ILE A 41 16.31 8.60 -7.42
CA ILE A 41 15.20 7.69 -7.73
C ILE A 41 15.72 6.49 -8.52
N LEU A 42 16.47 6.72 -9.60
CA LEU A 42 17.00 5.65 -10.45
C LEU A 42 18.06 4.81 -9.74
N ASN A 43 18.88 5.42 -8.87
CA ASN A 43 19.85 4.67 -8.05
C ASN A 43 19.14 3.76 -7.05
N GLN A 44 18.07 4.22 -6.40
CA GLN A 44 17.26 3.37 -5.51
C GLN A 44 16.53 2.28 -6.30
N ALA A 45 16.01 2.58 -7.47
CA ALA A 45 15.41 1.56 -8.36
C ALA A 45 16.43 0.46 -8.69
N ASN A 46 17.67 0.82 -9.05
CA ASN A 46 18.73 -0.16 -9.28
C ASN A 46 19.00 -1.07 -8.07
N GLN A 47 19.03 -0.51 -6.86
CA GLN A 47 19.22 -1.32 -5.65
C GLN A 47 18.06 -2.30 -5.41
N ILE A 48 16.82 -1.86 -5.69
CA ILE A 48 15.62 -2.68 -5.53
C ILE A 48 15.60 -3.86 -6.52
N LEU A 49 16.19 -3.73 -7.71
CA LEU A 49 16.27 -4.84 -8.68
C LEU A 49 16.98 -6.09 -8.13
N TYR A 50 17.90 -5.90 -7.18
CA TYR A 50 18.64 -6.99 -6.52
C TYR A 50 18.02 -7.40 -5.17
N SER A 51 16.84 -6.89 -4.82
CA SER A 51 16.11 -7.22 -3.61
C SER A 51 14.90 -8.11 -3.90
N PRO A 52 14.37 -8.83 -2.90
CA PRO A 52 13.16 -9.64 -3.05
C PRO A 52 11.87 -8.81 -3.07
N ALA A 53 11.90 -7.61 -3.67
CA ALA A 53 10.72 -6.76 -3.78
C ALA A 53 9.79 -7.26 -4.90
N ASP A 54 8.53 -7.48 -4.57
CA ASP A 54 7.47 -7.80 -5.54
C ASP A 54 6.88 -6.54 -6.17
N ILE A 55 6.75 -5.47 -5.37
CA ILE A 55 6.14 -4.20 -5.74
C ILE A 55 7.10 -3.06 -5.39
N VAL A 56 7.18 -2.06 -6.24
CA VAL A 56 7.94 -0.83 -5.96
C VAL A 56 6.97 0.32 -5.73
N GLU A 57 7.08 1.02 -4.61
CA GLU A 57 6.34 2.24 -4.36
C GLU A 57 7.20 3.46 -4.72
N TRP A 58 6.69 4.40 -5.52
CA TRP A 58 7.34 5.69 -5.63
C TRP A 58 6.63 6.73 -4.76
N ARG A 59 7.32 7.18 -3.71
CA ARG A 59 6.92 8.25 -2.80
C ARG A 59 7.25 9.60 -3.41
N VAL A 60 6.37 10.10 -4.26
CA VAL A 60 6.60 11.33 -5.03
C VAL A 60 6.64 12.59 -4.17
N ASP A 61 6.05 12.55 -2.97
CA ASP A 61 6.14 13.64 -1.99
C ASP A 61 7.58 13.99 -1.58
N TYR A 62 8.52 13.03 -1.65
CA TYR A 62 9.96 13.30 -1.45
C TYR A 62 10.61 14.00 -2.65
N PHE A 63 10.08 13.85 -3.85
CA PHE A 63 10.68 14.41 -5.06
C PHE A 63 10.64 15.95 -5.02
N ARG A 64 11.78 16.63 -5.26
CA ARG A 64 11.86 18.10 -5.15
C ARG A 64 10.89 18.83 -6.09
N ARG A 65 10.65 18.25 -7.27
CA ARG A 65 9.77 18.79 -8.31
C ARG A 65 8.41 18.09 -8.37
N SER A 66 7.87 17.65 -7.24
CA SER A 66 6.57 16.97 -7.18
C SER A 66 5.38 17.90 -7.52
N ASP A 67 5.57 19.20 -7.53
CA ASP A 67 4.64 20.24 -7.96
C ASP A 67 4.63 20.48 -9.49
N ASP A 68 5.62 19.98 -10.20
CA ASP A 68 5.74 20.05 -11.66
C ASP A 68 5.34 18.70 -12.29
N ILE A 69 4.09 18.63 -12.78
CA ILE A 69 3.54 17.41 -13.38
C ILE A 69 4.42 16.91 -14.55
N LYS A 70 5.00 17.79 -15.35
CA LYS A 70 5.87 17.39 -16.47
C LYS A 70 7.15 16.72 -15.96
N ALA A 71 7.72 17.27 -14.88
CA ALA A 71 8.90 16.67 -14.25
C ALA A 71 8.55 15.31 -13.61
N VAL A 72 7.38 15.20 -12.96
CA VAL A 72 6.91 13.94 -12.40
C VAL A 72 6.73 12.89 -13.49
N LEU A 73 6.04 13.21 -14.58
CA LEU A 73 5.83 12.27 -15.70
C LEU A 73 7.15 11.84 -16.37
N SER A 74 8.09 12.80 -16.52
CA SER A 74 9.43 12.47 -17.06
C SER A 74 10.21 11.52 -16.15
N ALA A 75 10.17 11.75 -14.84
CA ALA A 75 10.81 10.86 -13.86
C ALA A 75 10.13 9.49 -13.81
N LEU A 76 8.79 9.49 -13.83
CA LEU A 76 7.96 8.28 -13.82
C LEU A 76 8.27 7.37 -15.01
N ARG A 77 8.34 7.91 -16.23
CA ARG A 77 8.72 7.15 -17.42
C ARG A 77 10.07 6.47 -17.26
N LYS A 78 11.10 7.22 -16.83
CA LYS A 78 12.45 6.67 -16.62
C LYS A 78 12.46 5.60 -15.53
N LEU A 79 11.68 5.80 -14.47
CA LEU A 79 11.54 4.83 -13.39
C LEU A 79 10.90 3.53 -13.89
N THR A 80 9.78 3.63 -14.62
CA THR A 80 9.07 2.46 -15.18
C THR A 80 9.97 1.64 -16.12
N GLU A 81 10.72 2.33 -17.00
CA GLU A 81 11.70 1.68 -17.86
C GLU A 81 12.79 0.94 -17.06
N ARG A 82 13.18 1.47 -15.91
CA ARG A 82 14.22 0.89 -15.03
C ARG A 82 13.73 -0.31 -14.23
N LEU A 83 12.45 -0.39 -13.90
CA LEU A 83 11.90 -1.43 -13.03
C LEU A 83 11.71 -2.81 -13.70
N GLU A 84 12.02 -2.93 -14.99
CA GLU A 84 12.06 -4.20 -15.72
C GLU A 84 10.77 -5.05 -15.56
N GLY A 85 9.61 -4.39 -15.58
CA GLY A 85 8.32 -5.06 -15.48
C GLY A 85 7.77 -5.24 -14.06
N ARG A 86 8.48 -4.85 -13.01
CA ARG A 86 7.92 -4.87 -11.66
C ARG A 86 6.74 -3.90 -11.50
N PRO A 87 5.67 -4.28 -10.78
CA PRO A 87 4.55 -3.39 -10.47
C PRO A 87 4.99 -2.10 -9.79
N LEU A 88 4.46 -0.97 -10.23
CA LEU A 88 4.73 0.35 -9.68
C LEU A 88 3.49 0.92 -9.01
N LEU A 89 3.59 1.15 -7.71
CA LEU A 89 2.63 1.88 -6.88
C LEU A 89 3.03 3.35 -6.81
N PHE A 90 2.16 4.23 -7.30
CA PHE A 90 2.36 5.69 -7.18
C PHE A 90 1.72 6.21 -5.90
N THR A 91 2.48 6.95 -5.10
CA THR A 91 2.03 7.49 -3.82
C THR A 91 2.47 8.94 -3.63
N PHE A 92 1.53 9.87 -3.52
CA PHE A 92 1.77 11.18 -2.89
C PHE A 92 1.19 11.13 -1.47
N ARG A 93 2.06 10.98 -0.47
CA ARG A 93 1.64 11.05 0.93
C ARG A 93 1.62 12.51 1.37
N THR A 94 0.45 12.98 1.85
CA THR A 94 0.30 14.34 2.37
C THR A 94 0.97 14.48 3.73
N ALA A 95 1.36 15.69 4.08
CA ALA A 95 1.94 15.98 5.41
C ALA A 95 0.95 15.64 6.55
N GLU A 96 -0.35 15.74 6.31
CA GLU A 96 -1.40 15.37 7.26
C GLU A 96 -1.33 13.87 7.62
N GLU A 97 -0.98 13.01 6.66
CA GLU A 97 -0.78 11.57 6.86
C GLU A 97 0.71 11.16 6.92
N GLY A 98 1.58 12.08 7.35
CA GLY A 98 3.00 11.80 7.62
C GLY A 98 3.93 11.83 6.41
N GLY A 99 3.54 12.48 5.34
CA GLY A 99 4.37 12.74 4.16
C GLY A 99 5.27 13.97 4.30
N GLU A 100 6.07 14.24 3.27
CA GLU A 100 7.06 15.31 3.24
C GLU A 100 6.47 16.68 2.86
N LYS A 101 5.31 16.72 2.21
CA LYS A 101 4.73 17.95 1.65
C LYS A 101 3.22 18.01 1.76
N ASP A 102 2.73 19.24 1.83
CA ASP A 102 1.33 19.53 1.60
C ASP A 102 1.04 19.68 0.11
N ILE A 103 -0.21 19.38 -0.26
CA ILE A 103 -0.71 19.56 -1.61
C ILE A 103 -2.18 19.98 -1.55
N SER A 104 -2.58 20.94 -2.40
CA SER A 104 -4.00 21.27 -2.48
C SER A 104 -4.79 20.11 -3.11
N ARG A 105 -6.07 19.94 -2.74
CA ARG A 105 -6.96 18.92 -3.34
C ARG A 105 -6.99 19.00 -4.86
N ARG A 106 -7.03 20.23 -5.41
CA ARG A 106 -7.00 20.48 -6.85
C ARG A 106 -5.70 19.98 -7.49
N SER A 107 -4.56 20.28 -6.87
CA SER A 107 -3.25 19.83 -7.39
C SER A 107 -3.07 18.31 -7.24
N TYR A 108 -3.60 17.72 -6.17
CA TYR A 108 -3.63 16.27 -5.97
C TYR A 108 -4.41 15.59 -7.09
N LEU A 109 -5.65 16.05 -7.37
CA LEU A 109 -6.45 15.56 -8.49
C LEU A 109 -5.70 15.64 -9.82
N ALA A 110 -5.18 16.83 -10.17
CA ALA A 110 -4.49 17.03 -11.44
C ALA A 110 -3.24 16.15 -11.59
N LEU A 111 -2.51 15.94 -10.50
CA LEU A 111 -1.34 15.07 -10.47
C LEU A 111 -1.74 13.61 -10.74
N TYR A 112 -2.73 13.08 -10.01
CA TYR A 112 -3.18 11.71 -10.16
C TYR A 112 -3.85 11.46 -11.51
N GLU A 113 -4.62 12.42 -12.05
CA GLU A 113 -5.17 12.37 -13.41
C GLU A 113 -4.06 12.20 -14.44
N ALA A 114 -3.03 13.06 -14.39
CA ALA A 114 -1.91 12.99 -15.32
C ALA A 114 -1.13 11.67 -15.19
N VAL A 115 -0.92 11.19 -13.97
CA VAL A 115 -0.16 9.97 -13.70
C VAL A 115 -0.92 8.72 -14.14
N MET A 116 -2.20 8.58 -13.80
CA MET A 116 -2.99 7.40 -14.18
C MET A 116 -3.28 7.33 -15.68
N THR A 117 -3.46 8.49 -16.34
CA THR A 117 -3.63 8.52 -17.80
C THR A 117 -2.34 8.30 -18.59
N SER A 118 -1.17 8.40 -17.94
CA SER A 118 0.12 8.17 -18.60
C SER A 118 0.38 6.71 -18.98
N GLY A 119 -0.30 5.76 -18.32
CA GLY A 119 -0.07 4.33 -18.51
C GLY A 119 1.23 3.80 -17.88
N TYR A 120 1.93 4.60 -17.07
CA TYR A 120 3.19 4.19 -16.43
C TYR A 120 3.02 3.59 -15.03
N VAL A 121 1.84 3.69 -14.42
CA VAL A 121 1.58 3.19 -13.07
C VAL A 121 0.59 2.04 -13.09
N ASP A 122 0.82 1.08 -12.24
CA ASP A 122 -0.02 -0.11 -12.12
C ASP A 122 -1.00 0.02 -10.94
N LEU A 123 -0.54 0.67 -9.85
CA LEU A 123 -1.34 0.94 -8.66
C LEU A 123 -1.21 2.43 -8.27
N ALA A 124 -2.27 2.98 -7.69
CA ALA A 124 -2.30 4.33 -7.14
C ALA A 124 -2.77 4.30 -5.69
N ASP A 125 -1.95 4.83 -4.76
CA ASP A 125 -2.32 5.03 -3.36
C ASP A 125 -3.10 6.34 -3.23
N ILE A 126 -4.37 6.27 -2.89
CA ILE A 126 -5.25 7.42 -2.71
C ILE A 126 -5.61 7.53 -1.23
N GLU A 127 -5.41 8.70 -0.64
CA GLU A 127 -5.74 8.90 0.77
C GLU A 127 -7.25 8.99 0.99
N TYR A 128 -7.76 8.16 1.89
CA TYR A 128 -9.18 8.05 2.21
C TYR A 128 -9.79 9.36 2.77
N ASN A 129 -9.00 10.12 3.53
CA ASN A 129 -9.47 11.34 4.21
C ASN A 129 -9.63 12.57 3.29
N LEU A 130 -9.27 12.48 2.02
CA LEU A 130 -9.37 13.62 1.08
C LEU A 130 -10.80 14.03 0.74
N GLY A 131 -11.77 13.17 1.05
CA GLY A 131 -13.20 13.40 0.77
C GLY A 131 -13.64 12.92 -0.62
N GLU A 132 -14.94 12.69 -0.76
CA GLU A 132 -15.54 12.10 -1.95
C GLU A 132 -15.32 12.93 -3.22
N GLU A 133 -15.24 14.26 -3.08
CA GLU A 133 -14.98 15.18 -4.19
C GLU A 133 -13.59 14.98 -4.83
N VAL A 134 -12.66 14.35 -4.13
CA VAL A 134 -11.34 13.97 -4.65
C VAL A 134 -11.31 12.50 -5.03
N THR A 135 -11.76 11.64 -4.13
CA THR A 135 -11.63 10.18 -4.30
C THR A 135 -12.56 9.63 -5.37
N GLY A 136 -13.78 10.14 -5.50
CA GLY A 136 -14.76 9.66 -6.49
C GLY A 136 -14.29 9.78 -7.95
N PRO A 137 -13.85 10.98 -8.40
CA PRO A 137 -13.26 11.14 -9.73
C PRO A 137 -12.05 10.25 -9.98
N LEU A 138 -11.16 10.09 -8.98
CA LEU A 138 -9.95 9.27 -9.11
C LEU A 138 -10.26 7.77 -9.23
N ILE A 139 -11.25 7.26 -8.49
CA ILE A 139 -11.71 5.86 -8.62
C ILE A 139 -12.28 5.61 -10.03
N SER A 140 -13.10 6.55 -10.51
CA SER A 140 -13.68 6.43 -11.85
C SER A 140 -12.60 6.42 -12.94
N LEU A 141 -11.61 7.27 -12.78
CA LEU A 141 -10.46 7.33 -13.70
C LEU A 141 -9.60 6.06 -13.62
N ALA A 142 -9.30 5.57 -12.43
CA ALA A 142 -8.53 4.35 -12.23
C ALA A 142 -9.15 3.14 -12.93
N ARG A 143 -10.48 3.01 -12.84
CA ARG A 143 -11.22 1.96 -13.57
C ARG A 143 -11.08 2.07 -15.08
N SER A 144 -11.10 3.28 -15.63
CA SER A 144 -10.97 3.50 -17.08
C SER A 144 -9.54 3.38 -17.58
N SER A 145 -8.54 3.67 -16.74
CA SER A 145 -7.11 3.55 -17.07
C SER A 145 -6.51 2.17 -16.78
N GLY A 146 -7.25 1.29 -16.08
CA GLY A 146 -6.75 -0.02 -15.67
C GLY A 146 -5.76 0.03 -14.51
N THR A 147 -5.75 1.13 -13.74
CA THR A 147 -4.91 1.31 -12.54
C THR A 147 -5.63 0.75 -11.32
N ALA A 148 -4.99 -0.12 -10.54
CA ALA A 148 -5.57 -0.62 -9.29
C ALA A 148 -5.49 0.45 -8.18
N VAL A 149 -6.56 0.57 -7.38
CA VAL A 149 -6.66 1.56 -6.32
C VAL A 149 -6.32 0.96 -4.97
N VAL A 150 -5.30 1.52 -4.31
CA VAL A 150 -5.02 1.32 -2.90
C VAL A 150 -5.59 2.50 -2.13
N PHE A 151 -6.73 2.32 -1.42
CA PHE A 151 -7.18 3.33 -0.48
C PHE A 151 -6.40 3.22 0.81
N SER A 152 -5.85 4.34 1.29
CA SER A 152 -5.00 4.37 2.46
C SER A 152 -5.47 5.34 3.53
N TYR A 153 -5.17 4.99 4.78
CA TYR A 153 -5.33 5.81 5.96
C TYR A 153 -4.14 5.61 6.91
N HIS A 154 -3.59 6.70 7.41
CA HIS A 154 -2.46 6.67 8.34
C HIS A 154 -2.77 7.50 9.58
N ASP A 155 -2.54 6.91 10.77
CA ASP A 155 -2.62 7.62 12.05
C ASP A 155 -1.30 7.46 12.81
N PHE A 156 -0.50 8.52 12.80
CA PHE A 156 0.79 8.55 13.51
C PHE A 156 0.68 8.83 15.01
N ARG A 157 -0.53 8.98 15.54
CA ARG A 157 -0.76 9.35 16.93
C ARG A 157 -1.24 8.19 17.78
N LYS A 158 -2.05 7.30 17.22
CA LYS A 158 -2.71 6.21 17.95
C LYS A 158 -3.14 5.07 17.05
N THR A 159 -3.52 3.96 17.69
CA THR A 159 -4.30 2.88 17.08
C THR A 159 -5.77 3.11 17.42
N PRO A 160 -6.68 3.24 16.43
CA PRO A 160 -8.11 3.29 16.67
C PRO A 160 -8.64 1.98 17.29
N SER A 161 -9.88 1.99 17.78
CA SER A 161 -10.52 0.76 18.24
C SER A 161 -10.68 -0.25 17.09
N GLU A 162 -10.75 -1.53 17.43
CA GLU A 162 -10.94 -2.63 16.48
C GLU A 162 -12.15 -2.37 15.56
N GLY A 163 -13.28 -1.99 16.14
CA GLY A 163 -14.50 -1.68 15.36
C GLY A 163 -14.32 -0.51 14.40
N GLU A 164 -13.56 0.52 14.78
CA GLU A 164 -13.25 1.65 13.91
C GLU A 164 -12.32 1.25 12.74
N ILE A 165 -11.32 0.41 12.99
CA ILE A 165 -10.43 -0.13 11.95
C ILE A 165 -11.25 -0.93 10.92
N ILE A 166 -12.09 -1.86 11.39
CA ILE A 166 -12.96 -2.69 10.55
C ILE A 166 -13.92 -1.80 9.74
N ARG A 167 -14.55 -0.82 10.39
CA ARG A 167 -15.47 0.10 9.71
C ARG A 167 -14.76 0.86 8.58
N ARG A 168 -13.57 1.39 8.81
CA ARG A 168 -12.80 2.14 7.79
C ARG A 168 -12.42 1.24 6.61
N LEU A 169 -11.92 0.04 6.87
CA LEU A 169 -11.56 -0.92 5.80
C LEU A 169 -12.79 -1.29 4.96
N ASN A 170 -13.95 -1.51 5.60
CA ASN A 170 -15.20 -1.77 4.88
C ASN A 170 -15.65 -0.56 4.06
N THR A 171 -15.59 0.64 4.62
CA THR A 171 -15.95 1.86 3.86
C THR A 171 -15.03 2.05 2.64
N MET A 172 -13.72 1.81 2.76
CA MET A 172 -12.79 1.86 1.62
C MET A 172 -13.20 0.86 0.53
N LYS A 173 -13.58 -0.38 0.92
CA LYS A 173 -14.10 -1.40 0.01
C LYS A 173 -15.38 -0.94 -0.70
N GLU A 174 -16.35 -0.41 0.06
CA GLU A 174 -17.63 0.08 -0.47
C GLU A 174 -17.46 1.25 -1.45
N LEU A 175 -16.49 2.13 -1.19
CA LEU A 175 -16.11 3.23 -2.07
C LEU A 175 -15.38 2.77 -3.33
N GLY A 176 -14.98 1.52 -3.43
CA GLY A 176 -14.40 0.94 -4.63
C GLY A 176 -12.89 0.76 -4.62
N ALA A 177 -12.28 0.64 -3.46
CA ALA A 177 -10.90 0.20 -3.35
C ALA A 177 -10.71 -1.20 -3.95
N ASP A 178 -9.61 -1.43 -4.64
CA ASP A 178 -9.14 -2.77 -4.96
C ASP A 178 -8.37 -3.37 -3.77
N ILE A 179 -7.66 -2.52 -3.04
CA ILE A 179 -6.90 -2.85 -1.83
C ILE A 179 -7.18 -1.78 -0.79
N ALA A 180 -7.52 -2.16 0.46
CA ALA A 180 -7.70 -1.22 1.56
C ALA A 180 -6.49 -1.26 2.51
N LYS A 181 -5.94 -0.09 2.87
CA LYS A 181 -4.71 0.03 3.66
C LYS A 181 -4.92 0.90 4.89
N ILE A 182 -4.49 0.37 6.05
CA ILE A 182 -4.43 1.12 7.31
C ILE A 182 -3.05 0.97 7.94
N ALA A 183 -2.42 2.10 8.29
CA ALA A 183 -1.20 2.14 9.07
C ALA A 183 -1.41 3.00 10.32
N VAL A 184 -1.15 2.45 11.50
CA VAL A 184 -1.46 3.09 12.79
C VAL A 184 -0.29 3.00 13.75
N MET A 185 -0.23 3.94 14.69
CA MET A 185 0.83 3.99 15.70
C MET A 185 0.39 3.29 16.97
N PRO A 186 1.06 2.21 17.40
CA PRO A 186 0.81 1.59 18.68
C PRO A 186 1.41 2.41 19.81
N ARG A 187 0.73 2.46 20.94
CA ARG A 187 1.22 3.01 22.22
C ARG A 187 1.50 1.89 23.24
N SER A 188 1.10 0.67 22.92
CA SER A 188 1.26 -0.52 23.73
C SER A 188 1.11 -1.80 22.89
N ALA A 189 1.55 -2.93 23.42
CA ALA A 189 1.32 -4.25 22.81
C ALA A 189 -0.19 -4.54 22.60
N ARG A 190 -1.08 -3.98 23.42
CA ARG A 190 -2.53 -4.13 23.26
C ARG A 190 -3.00 -3.48 21.96
N ASP A 191 -2.43 -2.35 21.56
CA ASP A 191 -2.75 -1.69 20.30
C ASP A 191 -2.36 -2.56 19.10
N VAL A 192 -1.21 -3.24 19.20
CA VAL A 192 -0.78 -4.21 18.17
C VAL A 192 -1.78 -5.36 18.05
N LEU A 193 -2.19 -5.94 19.21
CA LEU A 193 -3.22 -6.99 19.24
C LEU A 193 -4.55 -6.51 18.67
N THR A 194 -4.95 -5.27 18.95
CA THR A 194 -6.17 -4.65 18.39
C THR A 194 -6.13 -4.63 16.85
N LEU A 195 -5.00 -4.22 16.26
CA LEU A 195 -4.84 -4.22 14.81
C LEU A 195 -4.84 -5.63 14.23
N LEU A 196 -4.12 -6.56 14.84
CA LEU A 196 -4.05 -7.95 14.38
C LEU A 196 -5.44 -8.63 14.45
N SER A 197 -6.20 -8.39 15.53
CA SER A 197 -7.57 -8.89 15.67
C SER A 197 -8.50 -8.32 14.59
N ALA A 198 -8.42 -7.02 14.31
CA ALA A 198 -9.18 -6.39 13.23
C ALA A 198 -8.82 -7.00 11.87
N THR A 199 -7.53 -7.24 11.62
CA THR A 199 -7.02 -7.82 10.37
C THR A 199 -7.55 -9.23 10.14
N GLU A 200 -7.50 -10.07 11.18
CA GLU A 200 -8.02 -11.44 11.15
C GLU A 200 -9.52 -11.47 10.88
N LYS A 201 -10.30 -10.62 11.55
CA LYS A 201 -11.74 -10.52 11.31
C LYS A 201 -12.09 -10.08 9.89
N MET A 202 -11.30 -9.17 9.31
CA MET A 202 -11.47 -8.75 7.91
C MET A 202 -11.21 -9.88 6.92
N LYS A 203 -10.21 -10.74 7.17
CA LYS A 203 -9.89 -11.92 6.34
C LYS A 203 -11.08 -12.88 6.22
N HIS A 204 -11.90 -13.00 7.25
CA HIS A 204 -13.02 -13.95 7.32
C HIS A 204 -14.40 -13.32 6.98
N GLN A 205 -14.44 -12.10 6.47
CA GLN A 205 -15.68 -11.48 6.01
C GLN A 205 -16.19 -12.07 4.68
N GLU A 206 -17.44 -11.81 4.35
CA GLU A 206 -17.99 -12.13 3.03
C GLU A 206 -17.39 -11.20 1.96
N ASN A 207 -16.96 -11.79 0.84
CA ASN A 207 -16.36 -11.07 -0.29
C ASN A 207 -15.19 -10.16 0.14
N PRO A 208 -14.14 -10.67 0.77
CA PRO A 208 -13.01 -9.86 1.21
C PRO A 208 -12.26 -9.29 0.01
N ILE A 209 -11.72 -8.10 0.15
CA ILE A 209 -10.66 -7.56 -0.75
C ILE A 209 -9.32 -7.71 -0.03
N PRO A 210 -8.18 -7.71 -0.75
CA PRO A 210 -6.88 -7.64 -0.11
C PRO A 210 -6.79 -6.42 0.79
N ILE A 211 -6.27 -6.61 2.00
CA ILE A 211 -6.03 -5.52 2.94
C ILE A 211 -4.54 -5.42 3.29
N ILE A 212 -4.12 -4.23 3.64
CA ILE A 212 -2.78 -3.94 4.14
C ILE A 212 -2.93 -3.29 5.51
N THR A 213 -2.48 -3.96 6.55
CA THR A 213 -2.57 -3.44 7.90
C THR A 213 -1.19 -3.39 8.55
N VAL A 214 -0.82 -2.22 9.05
CA VAL A 214 0.50 -1.96 9.62
C VAL A 214 0.37 -1.33 10.99
N SER A 215 0.90 -1.99 12.01
CA SER A 215 1.25 -1.36 13.28
C SER A 215 2.67 -0.82 13.15
N MET A 216 2.82 0.50 13.26
CA MET A 216 4.11 1.18 13.04
C MET A 216 5.04 0.98 14.24
N SER A 217 6.25 1.53 14.17
CA SER A 217 7.32 1.41 15.18
C SER A 217 7.85 -0.02 15.40
N ALA A 218 8.81 -0.17 16.29
CA ALA A 218 9.40 -1.46 16.64
C ALA A 218 8.40 -2.40 17.33
N GLU A 219 7.50 -1.86 18.17
CA GLU A 219 6.43 -2.64 18.82
C GLU A 219 5.50 -3.31 17.82
N GLY A 220 5.29 -2.67 16.66
CA GLY A 220 4.42 -3.15 15.61
C GLY A 220 5.05 -4.14 14.64
N LEU A 221 6.33 -4.50 14.80
CA LEU A 221 7.07 -5.34 13.84
C LEU A 221 6.34 -6.64 13.49
N ILE A 222 5.69 -7.26 14.47
CA ILE A 222 4.95 -8.52 14.26
C ILE A 222 3.87 -8.38 13.18
N SER A 223 3.22 -7.24 13.05
CA SER A 223 2.20 -7.01 12.03
C SER A 223 2.76 -7.05 10.61
N ARG A 224 4.05 -6.78 10.45
CA ARG A 224 4.73 -6.75 9.14
C ARG A 224 5.14 -8.12 8.64
N ILE A 225 5.32 -9.08 9.54
CA ILE A 225 5.83 -10.42 9.21
C ILE A 225 4.77 -11.51 9.35
N SER A 226 3.66 -11.26 10.03
CA SER A 226 2.60 -12.25 10.28
C SER A 226 1.38 -12.08 9.36
N GLY A 227 1.54 -11.39 8.22
CA GLY A 227 0.46 -11.09 7.30
C GLY A 227 -0.26 -12.33 6.76
N GLU A 228 0.44 -13.42 6.48
CA GLU A 228 -0.14 -14.68 6.02
C GLU A 228 -1.09 -15.27 7.06
N ILE A 229 -0.73 -15.19 8.35
CA ILE A 229 -1.56 -15.69 9.45
C ILE A 229 -2.80 -14.81 9.61
N PHE A 230 -2.64 -13.50 9.74
CA PHE A 230 -3.70 -12.59 10.09
C PHE A 230 -4.47 -12.01 8.90
N GLY A 231 -3.92 -12.01 7.69
CA GLY A 231 -4.62 -11.57 6.48
C GLY A 231 -4.14 -10.26 5.85
N SER A 232 -2.97 -9.72 6.24
CA SER A 232 -2.37 -8.57 5.54
C SER A 232 -1.63 -9.03 4.30
N ALA A 233 -2.06 -8.56 3.12
CA ALA A 233 -1.60 -9.05 1.82
C ALA A 233 -0.24 -8.48 1.36
N VAL A 234 0.21 -7.37 1.94
CA VAL A 234 1.47 -6.69 1.57
C VAL A 234 2.19 -6.20 2.81
N THR A 235 3.50 -6.39 2.83
CA THR A 235 4.38 -5.76 3.82
C THR A 235 5.29 -4.73 3.17
N PHE A 236 5.52 -3.61 3.88
CA PHE A 236 6.43 -2.55 3.42
C PHE A 236 7.80 -2.73 4.09
N ALA A 237 8.83 -2.91 3.27
CA ALA A 237 10.21 -3.08 3.68
C ALA A 237 11.10 -2.01 3.06
N SER A 238 12.36 -1.92 3.46
CA SER A 238 13.32 -0.96 2.91
C SER A 238 14.43 -1.64 2.11
N ALA A 239 14.90 -0.97 1.05
CA ALA A 239 16.16 -1.31 0.38
C ALA A 239 17.15 -0.14 0.57
N GLY A 240 17.64 0.02 1.81
CA GLY A 240 18.47 1.13 2.23
C GLY A 240 17.74 2.11 3.13
N ARG A 241 17.23 3.24 2.60
CA ARG A 241 16.54 4.26 3.41
C ARG A 241 15.10 3.86 3.71
N SER A 242 14.74 3.88 5.00
CA SER A 242 13.36 3.64 5.46
C SER A 242 12.44 4.83 5.14
N SER A 243 11.17 4.56 4.78
CA SER A 243 10.12 5.57 4.55
C SER A 243 9.13 5.68 5.69
N ALA A 244 9.16 4.78 6.68
CA ALA A 244 8.27 4.76 7.83
C ALA A 244 8.92 4.09 9.05
N PRO A 245 8.46 4.43 10.29
CA PRO A 245 8.97 3.81 11.50
C PRO A 245 8.79 2.29 11.53
N GLY A 246 9.80 1.55 12.01
CA GLY A 246 9.76 0.11 12.21
C GLY A 246 9.84 -0.73 10.93
N GLN A 247 10.24 -0.16 9.78
CA GLN A 247 10.56 -0.95 8.60
C GLN A 247 11.84 -1.75 8.79
N ILE A 248 11.83 -3.02 8.35
CA ILE A 248 12.99 -3.90 8.21
C ILE A 248 13.47 -3.92 6.75
N SER A 249 14.65 -4.45 6.50
CA SER A 249 15.12 -4.62 5.11
C SER A 249 14.27 -5.63 4.34
N ALA A 250 14.23 -5.50 3.02
CA ALA A 250 13.49 -6.44 2.17
C ALA A 250 14.00 -7.89 2.35
N ASP A 251 15.33 -8.08 2.45
CA ASP A 251 15.93 -9.41 2.70
C ASP A 251 15.56 -10.00 4.07
N GLN A 252 15.40 -9.16 5.09
CA GLN A 252 14.94 -9.62 6.40
C GLN A 252 13.45 -9.99 6.35
N ALA A 253 12.64 -9.16 5.69
CA ALA A 253 11.21 -9.43 5.51
C ALA A 253 10.99 -10.75 4.78
N ASP A 254 11.67 -10.98 3.67
CA ASP A 254 11.60 -12.20 2.87
C ASP A 254 11.93 -13.45 3.69
N ARG A 255 13.07 -13.44 4.39
CA ARG A 255 13.46 -14.58 5.25
C ARG A 255 12.45 -14.88 6.34
N LEU A 256 11.87 -13.84 6.97
CA LEU A 256 10.89 -14.01 8.03
C LEU A 256 9.54 -14.52 7.49
N LEU A 257 9.09 -13.97 6.36
CA LEU A 257 7.87 -14.45 5.69
C LEU A 257 8.00 -15.90 5.27
N LEU A 258 9.12 -16.30 4.66
CA LEU A 258 9.40 -17.70 4.28
C LEU A 258 9.51 -18.63 5.49
N THR A 259 9.90 -18.13 6.67
CA THR A 259 9.98 -18.95 7.89
C THR A 259 8.60 -19.23 8.48
N ILE A 260 7.64 -18.33 8.26
CA ILE A 260 6.26 -18.44 8.77
C ILE A 260 5.39 -19.27 7.81
N HIS A 261 5.68 -19.23 6.51
CA HIS A 261 5.04 -20.02 5.46
C HIS A 261 5.36 -21.51 5.63
#